data_8deef557056af5f1fd89162c4b9749b8
#
_entry.id   8deef557056af5f1fd89162c4b9749b8
#
_cell.length_a   1.000
_cell.length_b   1.000
_cell.length_c   1.000
_cell.angle_alpha   90.00
_cell.angle_beta   90.00
_cell.angle_gamma   90.00
#
_symmetry.space_group_name_H-M   'P 1'
#
loop_
_entity.id
_entity.type
_entity.pdbx_description
1 polymer ?
#
loop_
_entity_poly.entity_id
_entity_poly.type
_entity_poly.pdbx_seq_one_letter_code
_entity_poly.pdbx_strand_id
1 'polypeptide(L)'
;MIIAVTGSSGSIGKELVPFLEKLGHIVVKISNSVTNNDQYIFSYDEYKNGQIKFDVDILIHLASYNSSLTEENYHNEIKLTDDIVNGLNSISCKRLIFFSTGKVYGDNSFTYQEYDESSALNPSCYYSNAKKECEELILQRSNNLEFNSIIFRLAPVLNEST
;
A
#
# COMPACT_ATOMS: atom_id res chain seq x y z
N MET A 1 4.35 15.31 11.48
CA MET A 1 3.86 15.08 10.12
C MET A 1 2.46 14.49 10.19
N ILE A 2 1.65 14.70 9.15
CA ILE A 2 0.39 14.01 8.96
C ILE A 2 0.63 12.86 7.98
N ILE A 3 0.40 11.63 8.41
CA ILE A 3 0.67 10.41 7.63
C ILE A 3 -0.64 9.67 7.41
N ALA A 4 -1.04 9.48 6.14
CA ALA A 4 -2.18 8.64 5.84
C ALA A 4 -1.73 7.17 5.68
N VAL A 5 -2.51 6.23 6.22
CA VAL A 5 -2.22 4.80 6.16
C VAL A 5 -3.46 4.06 5.66
N THR A 6 -3.36 3.44 4.49
CA THR A 6 -4.39 2.51 4.01
C THR A 6 -4.12 1.12 4.56
N GLY A 7 -5.16 0.33 4.81
CA GLY A 7 -4.98 -1.00 5.42
C GLY A 7 -4.50 -0.95 6.87
N SER A 8 -4.83 0.13 7.59
CA SER A 8 -4.45 0.35 8.98
C SER A 8 -4.91 -0.75 9.95
N SER A 9 -5.96 -1.50 9.60
CA SER A 9 -6.50 -2.62 10.38
C SER A 9 -5.86 -3.99 10.03
N GLY A 10 -4.99 -4.04 9.01
CA GLY A 10 -4.25 -5.24 8.62
C GLY A 10 -3.10 -5.58 9.59
N SER A 11 -2.43 -6.73 9.39
CA SER A 11 -1.36 -7.20 10.29
C SER A 11 -0.22 -6.18 10.43
N ILE A 12 0.27 -5.61 9.33
CA ILE A 12 1.31 -4.58 9.38
C ILE A 12 0.76 -3.27 9.93
N GLY A 13 -0.44 -2.87 9.51
CA GLY A 13 -1.06 -1.60 9.91
C GLY A 13 -1.30 -1.49 11.42
N LYS A 14 -1.72 -2.58 12.07
CA LYS A 14 -1.93 -2.65 13.52
C LYS A 14 -0.68 -2.37 14.35
N GLU A 15 0.48 -2.70 13.83
CA GLU A 15 1.76 -2.43 14.50
C GLU A 15 2.31 -1.05 14.09
N LEU A 16 2.21 -0.71 12.81
CA LEU A 16 2.78 0.53 12.28
C LEU A 16 2.05 1.77 12.80
N VAL A 17 0.71 1.75 12.86
CA VAL A 17 -0.07 2.92 13.26
C VAL A 17 0.27 3.37 14.70
N PRO A 18 0.21 2.52 15.73
CA PRO A 18 0.59 2.92 17.08
C PRO A 18 2.06 3.37 17.19
N PHE A 19 2.94 2.77 16.41
CA PHE A 19 4.34 3.17 16.37
C PHE A 19 4.52 4.59 15.84
N LEU A 20 3.85 4.97 14.75
CA LEU A 20 3.86 6.31 14.19
C LEU A 20 3.24 7.34 15.15
N GLU A 21 2.12 7.00 15.78
CA GLU A 21 1.47 7.84 16.79
C GLU A 21 2.38 8.08 18.00
N LYS A 22 3.10 7.06 18.48
CA LYS A 22 4.09 7.15 19.55
C LYS A 22 5.28 8.07 19.20
N LEU A 23 5.63 8.15 17.91
CA LEU A 23 6.65 9.09 17.41
C LEU A 23 6.13 10.54 17.27
N GLY A 24 4.88 10.79 17.64
CA GLY A 24 4.27 12.11 17.60
C GLY A 24 3.73 12.52 16.23
N HIS A 25 3.47 11.56 15.34
CA HIS A 25 2.81 11.81 14.07
C HIS A 25 1.29 11.78 14.23
N ILE A 26 0.57 12.57 13.43
CA ILE A 26 -0.88 12.42 13.27
C ILE A 26 -1.09 11.37 12.19
N VAL A 27 -1.83 10.29 12.51
CA VAL A 27 -2.08 9.21 11.57
C VAL A 27 -3.53 9.23 11.09
N VAL A 28 -3.73 9.48 9.81
CA VAL A 28 -5.02 9.39 9.12
C VAL A 28 -5.21 7.96 8.63
N LYS A 29 -6.17 7.25 9.19
CA LYS A 29 -6.44 5.84 8.92
C LYS A 29 -7.48 5.71 7.81
N ILE A 30 -7.15 5.01 6.73
CA ILE A 30 -8.07 4.75 5.61
C ILE A 30 -8.36 3.24 5.57
N SER A 31 -9.61 2.84 5.83
CA SER A 31 -9.99 1.45 5.98
C SER A 31 -11.47 1.24 5.69
N ASN A 32 -11.86 0.03 5.26
CA ASN A 32 -13.27 -0.34 5.15
C ASN A 32 -13.96 -0.51 6.51
N SER A 33 -13.19 -0.70 7.58
CA SER A 33 -13.70 -0.91 8.94
C SER A 33 -13.73 0.42 9.71
N VAL A 34 -14.64 1.32 9.32
CA VAL A 34 -14.87 2.56 10.09
C VAL A 34 -15.83 2.25 11.23
N THR A 35 -15.32 2.24 12.47
CA THR A 35 -16.13 1.88 13.65
C THR A 35 -16.27 2.99 14.69
N ASN A 36 -15.60 4.14 14.54
CA ASN A 36 -15.58 5.19 15.56
C ASN A 36 -15.68 6.59 14.94
N ASN A 37 -16.26 7.53 15.70
CA ASN A 37 -16.29 8.97 15.42
C ASN A 37 -14.89 9.64 15.62
N ASP A 38 -13.81 8.97 15.24
CA ASP A 38 -12.48 9.55 15.27
C ASP A 38 -12.28 10.37 13.99
N GLN A 39 -11.96 11.65 14.15
CA GLN A 39 -11.76 12.59 13.03
C GLN A 39 -10.62 12.21 12.07
N TYR A 40 -9.82 11.21 12.42
CA TYR A 40 -8.71 10.71 11.62
C TYR A 40 -8.97 9.30 11.04
N ILE A 41 -10.21 8.82 11.06
CA ILE A 41 -10.60 7.55 10.45
C ILE A 41 -11.56 7.80 9.30
N PHE A 42 -11.22 7.29 8.11
CA PHE A 42 -11.99 7.46 6.89
C PHE A 42 -12.16 6.13 6.17
N SER A 43 -13.30 5.97 5.49
CA SER A 43 -13.51 4.90 4.52
C SER A 43 -12.79 5.18 3.20
N TYR A 44 -12.64 4.17 2.37
CA TYR A 44 -12.13 4.37 1.00
C TYR A 44 -13.05 5.26 0.17
N ASP A 45 -14.36 5.19 0.37
CA ASP A 45 -15.30 6.05 -0.33
C ASP A 45 -15.15 7.51 0.07
N GLU A 46 -14.96 7.81 1.36
CA GLU A 46 -14.67 9.17 1.84
C GLU A 46 -13.36 9.70 1.27
N TYR A 47 -12.32 8.85 1.20
CA TYR A 47 -11.05 9.20 0.57
C TYR A 47 -11.24 9.53 -0.93
N LYS A 48 -11.88 8.63 -1.69
CA LYS A 48 -12.14 8.80 -3.13
C LYS A 48 -12.98 10.03 -3.45
N ASN A 49 -13.94 10.35 -2.58
CA ASN A 49 -14.82 11.51 -2.71
C ASN A 49 -14.19 12.81 -2.18
N GLY A 50 -12.91 12.80 -1.81
CA GLY A 50 -12.18 13.98 -1.35
C GLY A 50 -12.73 14.57 -0.04
N GLN A 51 -13.24 13.71 0.85
CA GLN A 51 -13.81 14.17 2.13
C GLN A 51 -12.74 14.40 3.21
N ILE A 52 -11.51 13.87 3.00
CA ILE A 52 -10.37 14.14 3.85
C ILE A 52 -9.91 15.59 3.60
N LYS A 53 -9.95 16.42 4.64
CA LYS A 53 -9.62 17.85 4.56
C LYS A 53 -8.28 18.20 5.19
N PHE A 54 -7.37 17.25 5.21
CA PHE A 54 -6.00 17.41 5.71
C PHE A 54 -5.02 17.36 4.55
N ASP A 55 -4.04 18.24 4.57
CA ASP A 55 -2.85 18.08 3.73
C ASP A 55 -1.98 16.98 4.34
N VAL A 56 -1.73 15.94 3.56
CA VAL A 56 -1.00 14.74 4.01
C VAL A 56 0.44 14.80 3.52
N ASP A 57 1.39 14.66 4.43
CA ASP A 57 2.82 14.66 4.08
C ASP A 57 3.24 13.39 3.34
N ILE A 58 2.71 12.24 3.78
CA ILE A 58 3.06 10.90 3.26
C ILE A 58 1.81 10.03 3.29
N LEU A 59 1.56 9.29 2.21
CA LEU A 59 0.60 8.19 2.20
C LEU A 59 1.35 6.86 2.17
N ILE A 60 1.07 5.98 3.15
CA ILE A 60 1.57 4.61 3.22
C ILE A 60 0.46 3.66 2.78
N HIS A 61 0.66 2.99 1.64
CA HIS A 61 -0.32 2.07 1.07
C HIS A 61 0.01 0.63 1.47
N LEU A 62 -0.66 0.12 2.53
CA LEU A 62 -0.56 -1.24 3.03
C LEU A 62 -1.75 -2.11 2.62
N ALA A 63 -2.86 -1.48 2.23
CA ALA A 63 -4.06 -2.23 1.86
C ALA A 63 -3.78 -3.17 0.70
N SER A 64 -4.28 -4.38 0.83
CA SER A 64 -4.16 -5.42 -0.19
C SER A 64 -5.34 -6.38 -0.06
N TYR A 65 -5.86 -6.82 -1.18
CA TYR A 65 -6.74 -7.99 -1.22
C TYR A 65 -5.87 -9.21 -0.94
N ASN A 66 -6.15 -9.86 0.18
CA ASN A 66 -5.37 -10.96 0.73
C ASN A 66 -4.81 -11.89 -0.35
N SER A 67 -3.76 -12.62 -0.05
CA SER A 67 -3.04 -13.58 -0.90
C SER A 67 -3.88 -14.73 -1.49
N SER A 68 -5.22 -14.66 -1.41
CA SER A 68 -6.11 -15.56 -2.11
C SER A 68 -5.93 -15.40 -3.62
N LEU A 69 -5.53 -16.48 -4.24
CA LEU A 69 -5.07 -16.60 -5.61
C LEU A 69 -6.23 -16.57 -6.64
N THR A 70 -7.20 -15.65 -6.50
CA THR A 70 -8.30 -15.54 -7.43
C THR A 70 -8.07 -14.44 -8.45
N GLU A 71 -8.56 -14.64 -9.67
CA GLU A 71 -8.53 -13.63 -10.73
C GLU A 71 -9.28 -12.35 -10.33
N GLU A 72 -10.38 -12.49 -9.59
CA GLU A 72 -11.12 -11.36 -9.06
C GLU A 72 -10.27 -10.48 -8.13
N ASN A 73 -9.54 -11.09 -7.21
CA ASN A 73 -8.67 -10.36 -6.29
C ASN A 73 -7.49 -9.69 -7.00
N TYR A 74 -7.01 -10.26 -8.10
CA TYR A 74 -6.01 -9.66 -8.96
C TYR A 74 -6.48 -8.30 -9.51
N HIS A 75 -7.66 -8.25 -10.12
CA HIS A 75 -8.21 -7.00 -10.67
C HIS A 75 -8.57 -5.98 -9.57
N ASN A 76 -9.09 -6.46 -8.44
CA ASN A 76 -9.43 -5.61 -7.31
C ASN A 76 -8.20 -4.95 -6.67
N GLU A 77 -7.06 -5.65 -6.60
CA GLU A 77 -5.79 -5.11 -6.11
C GLU A 77 -5.31 -3.93 -6.96
N ILE A 78 -5.31 -4.12 -8.29
CA ILE A 78 -4.88 -3.08 -9.24
C ILE A 78 -5.82 -1.87 -9.16
N LYS A 79 -7.15 -2.14 -9.15
CA LYS A 79 -8.15 -1.08 -9.05
C LYS A 79 -8.02 -0.29 -7.75
N LEU A 80 -7.82 -0.96 -6.61
CA LEU A 80 -7.61 -0.30 -5.32
C LEU A 80 -6.40 0.61 -5.37
N THR A 81 -5.28 0.13 -5.91
CA THR A 81 -4.06 0.92 -6.05
C THR A 81 -4.26 2.13 -6.95
N ASP A 82 -4.96 1.98 -8.09
CA ASP A 82 -5.29 3.11 -8.98
C ASP A 82 -6.19 4.15 -8.29
N ASP A 83 -7.22 3.69 -7.56
CA ASP A 83 -8.10 4.56 -6.76
C ASP A 83 -7.30 5.36 -5.70
N ILE A 84 -6.33 4.71 -5.02
CA ILE A 84 -5.47 5.37 -4.02
C ILE A 84 -4.56 6.42 -4.68
N VAL A 85 -3.93 6.09 -5.79
CA VAL A 85 -3.04 7.01 -6.51
C VAL A 85 -3.80 8.23 -7.05
N ASN A 86 -4.99 8.00 -7.61
CA ASN A 86 -5.83 9.09 -8.13
C ASN A 86 -6.31 10.04 -7.03
N GLY A 87 -6.47 9.54 -5.80
CA GLY A 87 -6.88 10.33 -4.65
C GLY A 87 -5.77 11.21 -4.03
N LEU A 88 -4.49 11.03 -4.38
CA LEU A 88 -3.37 11.76 -3.76
C LEU A 88 -3.52 13.28 -3.87
N ASN A 89 -4.02 13.79 -5.00
CA ASN A 89 -4.19 15.21 -5.20
C ASN A 89 -5.26 15.81 -4.27
N SER A 90 -6.30 15.04 -3.91
CA SER A 90 -7.37 15.52 -3.03
C SER A 90 -6.92 15.77 -1.59
N ILE A 91 -5.80 15.19 -1.19
CA ILE A 91 -5.16 15.34 0.12
C ILE A 91 -3.78 16.04 0.03
N SER A 92 -3.50 16.71 -1.09
CA SER A 92 -2.23 17.41 -1.36
C SER A 92 -0.97 16.56 -1.14
N CYS A 93 -1.08 15.23 -1.20
CA CYS A 93 0.02 14.33 -0.88
C CYS A 93 1.00 14.19 -2.05
N LYS A 94 2.28 14.44 -1.77
CA LYS A 94 3.37 14.37 -2.75
C LYS A 94 4.32 13.19 -2.53
N ARG A 95 4.02 12.31 -1.58
CA ARG A 95 4.87 11.14 -1.26
C ARG A 95 4.01 9.90 -1.01
N LEU A 96 4.25 8.87 -1.81
CA LEU A 96 3.61 7.57 -1.69
C LEU A 96 4.64 6.50 -1.30
N ILE A 97 4.36 5.75 -0.25
CA ILE A 97 5.11 4.54 0.11
C ILE A 97 4.20 3.34 -0.16
N PHE A 98 4.61 2.47 -1.07
CA PHE A 98 3.86 1.26 -1.43
C PHE A 98 4.54 0.00 -0.93
N PHE A 99 3.79 -0.87 -0.28
CA PHE A 99 4.27 -2.16 0.19
C PHE A 99 3.94 -3.25 -0.84
N SER A 100 4.95 -3.60 -1.62
CA SER A 100 4.97 -4.70 -2.55
C SER A 100 5.53 -5.98 -1.90
N THR A 101 5.94 -6.94 -2.67
CA THR A 101 6.40 -8.25 -2.21
C THR A 101 7.64 -8.72 -2.97
N GLY A 102 8.55 -9.40 -2.28
CA GLY A 102 9.68 -10.09 -2.93
C GLY A 102 9.25 -11.20 -3.91
N LYS A 103 7.99 -11.68 -3.82
CA LYS A 103 7.44 -12.66 -4.79
C LYS A 103 7.34 -12.13 -6.23
N VAL A 104 7.51 -10.84 -6.46
CA VAL A 104 7.59 -10.28 -7.83
C VAL A 104 8.81 -10.79 -8.59
N TYR A 105 9.85 -11.24 -7.90
CA TYR A 105 11.03 -11.88 -8.52
C TYR A 105 10.81 -13.35 -8.91
N GLY A 106 9.70 -13.95 -8.51
CA GLY A 106 9.34 -15.34 -8.78
C GLY A 106 9.34 -16.23 -7.55
N ASP A 107 8.95 -17.49 -7.75
CA ASP A 107 8.98 -18.51 -6.70
C ASP A 107 10.33 -19.23 -6.77
N ASN A 108 11.29 -18.78 -5.98
CA ASN A 108 12.63 -19.31 -5.89
C ASN A 108 12.88 -20.07 -4.59
N SER A 109 11.86 -20.73 -4.08
CA SER A 109 11.93 -21.51 -2.84
C SER A 109 13.06 -22.56 -2.80
N PHE A 110 13.68 -22.86 -3.94
CA PHE A 110 14.73 -23.86 -4.10
C PHE A 110 16.09 -23.30 -4.56
N THR A 111 16.23 -21.98 -4.75
CA THR A 111 17.48 -21.36 -5.21
C THR A 111 17.98 -20.33 -4.19
N TYR A 112 19.29 -20.36 -3.89
CA TYR A 112 19.95 -19.31 -3.09
C TYR A 112 20.28 -18.08 -3.96
N GLN A 113 19.35 -17.64 -4.79
CA GLN A 113 19.57 -16.49 -5.65
C GLN A 113 19.31 -15.20 -4.87
N GLU A 114 20.28 -14.30 -4.88
CA GLU A 114 20.12 -12.95 -4.37
C GLU A 114 19.46 -12.06 -5.44
N TYR A 115 18.57 -11.19 -5.02
CA TYR A 115 17.89 -10.22 -5.87
C TYR A 115 18.14 -8.81 -5.35
N ASP A 116 18.26 -7.88 -6.28
CA ASP A 116 18.28 -6.45 -6.05
C ASP A 116 17.15 -5.77 -6.85
N GLU A 117 17.07 -4.45 -6.76
CA GLU A 117 16.02 -3.67 -7.42
C GLU A 117 16.13 -3.69 -8.95
N SER A 118 17.30 -4.01 -9.49
CA SER A 118 17.55 -4.12 -10.95
C SER A 118 17.25 -5.50 -11.51
N SER A 119 17.05 -6.49 -10.64
CA SER A 119 16.79 -7.87 -11.04
C SER A 119 15.47 -8.00 -11.80
N ALA A 120 15.45 -8.87 -12.82
CA ALA A 120 14.29 -9.09 -13.65
C ALA A 120 13.10 -9.64 -12.83
N LEU A 121 11.92 -9.09 -13.05
CA LEU A 121 10.69 -9.53 -12.40
C LEU A 121 10.08 -10.72 -13.15
N ASN A 122 9.78 -11.79 -12.43
CA ASN A 122 9.19 -13.02 -12.96
C ASN A 122 8.09 -13.58 -12.03
N PRO A 123 7.01 -12.82 -11.79
CA PRO A 123 5.95 -13.23 -10.87
C PRO A 123 5.26 -14.51 -11.36
N SER A 124 4.92 -15.42 -10.44
CA SER A 124 4.42 -16.77 -10.74
C SER A 124 2.96 -17.01 -10.34
N CYS A 125 2.31 -16.07 -9.65
CA CYS A 125 0.93 -16.22 -9.21
C CYS A 125 0.13 -14.91 -9.34
N TYR A 126 -1.19 -14.97 -9.26
CA TYR A 126 -2.06 -13.78 -9.37
C TYR A 126 -1.65 -12.66 -8.40
N TYR A 127 -1.35 -12.99 -7.15
CA TYR A 127 -0.91 -12.00 -6.16
C TYR A 127 0.37 -11.26 -6.58
N SER A 128 1.43 -11.99 -6.96
CA SER A 128 2.69 -11.37 -7.36
C SER A 128 2.59 -10.64 -8.70
N ASN A 129 1.76 -11.11 -9.63
CA ASN A 129 1.44 -10.41 -10.87
C ASN A 129 0.70 -9.09 -10.57
N ALA A 130 -0.33 -9.12 -9.72
CA ALA A 130 -1.05 -7.91 -9.33
C ALA A 130 -0.12 -6.88 -8.68
N LYS A 131 0.75 -7.31 -7.75
CA LYS A 131 1.73 -6.41 -7.11
C LYS A 131 2.69 -5.79 -8.12
N LYS A 132 3.20 -6.58 -9.08
CA LYS A 132 4.03 -6.05 -10.17
C LYS A 132 3.29 -4.99 -10.99
N GLU A 133 2.05 -5.23 -11.38
CA GLU A 133 1.25 -4.24 -12.12
C GLU A 133 0.95 -3.00 -11.29
N CYS A 134 0.72 -3.14 -10.00
CA CYS A 134 0.59 -2.00 -9.09
C CYS A 134 1.88 -1.16 -9.04
N GLU A 135 3.07 -1.80 -9.00
CA GLU A 135 4.35 -1.09 -9.06
C GLU A 135 4.48 -0.29 -10.37
N GLU A 136 4.19 -0.93 -11.52
CA GLU A 136 4.24 -0.30 -12.84
C GLU A 136 3.27 0.88 -12.94
N LEU A 137 2.03 0.72 -12.44
CA LEU A 137 1.03 1.78 -12.36
C LEU A 137 1.52 2.97 -11.53
N ILE A 138 2.05 2.72 -10.35
CA ILE A 138 2.57 3.78 -9.45
C ILE A 138 3.72 4.54 -10.13
N LEU A 139 4.67 3.83 -10.73
CA LEU A 139 5.81 4.45 -11.41
C LEU A 139 5.36 5.28 -12.62
N GLN A 140 4.43 4.79 -13.41
CA GLN A 140 3.86 5.54 -14.54
C GLN A 140 3.13 6.80 -14.06
N ARG A 141 2.31 6.68 -13.01
CA ARG A 141 1.51 7.79 -12.47
C ARG A 141 2.37 8.82 -11.74
N SER A 142 3.46 8.41 -11.07
CA SER A 142 4.35 9.34 -10.36
C SER A 142 4.95 10.38 -11.30
N ASN A 143 5.29 9.99 -12.53
CA ASN A 143 5.80 10.91 -13.54
C ASN A 143 4.73 11.92 -14.02
N ASN A 144 3.45 11.49 -14.10
CA ASN A 144 2.37 12.31 -14.62
C ASN A 144 1.72 13.22 -13.57
N LEU A 145 1.67 12.78 -12.32
CA LEU A 145 0.98 13.46 -11.21
C LEU A 145 1.94 14.18 -10.24
N GLU A 146 3.23 14.20 -10.58
CA GLU A 146 4.27 14.92 -9.81
C GLU A 146 4.32 14.53 -8.32
N PHE A 147 4.26 13.25 -8.01
CA PHE A 147 4.52 12.73 -6.67
C PHE A 147 5.76 11.81 -6.65
N ASN A 148 6.42 11.74 -5.50
CA ASN A 148 7.52 10.79 -5.29
C ASN A 148 6.97 9.47 -4.76
N SER A 149 7.43 8.34 -5.31
CA SER A 149 7.07 7.02 -4.83
C SER A 149 8.27 6.26 -4.30
N ILE A 150 8.05 5.48 -3.24
CA ILE A 150 8.99 4.48 -2.72
C ILE A 150 8.25 3.15 -2.71
N ILE A 151 8.85 2.13 -3.29
CA ILE A 151 8.28 0.78 -3.37
C ILE A 151 9.13 -0.15 -2.52
N PHE A 152 8.54 -0.74 -1.47
CA PHE A 152 9.19 -1.75 -0.64
C PHE A 152 8.76 -3.15 -1.07
N ARG A 153 9.65 -3.94 -1.65
CA ARG A 153 9.45 -5.36 -1.97
C ARG A 153 9.80 -6.20 -0.74
N LEU A 154 8.81 -6.41 0.12
CA LEU A 154 9.03 -7.12 1.39
C LEU A 154 9.30 -8.61 1.18
N ALA A 155 10.27 -9.13 1.94
CA ALA A 155 10.35 -10.55 2.23
C ALA A 155 9.11 -11.01 3.03
N PRO A 156 8.86 -12.34 3.15
CA PRO A 156 7.77 -12.84 3.99
C PRO A 156 7.87 -12.28 5.41
N VAL A 157 6.78 -11.63 5.85
CA VAL A 157 6.69 -11.09 7.21
C VAL A 157 6.21 -12.21 8.12
N LEU A 158 7.02 -12.60 9.09
CA LEU A 158 6.68 -13.59 10.11
C LEU A 158 6.09 -12.84 11.31
N ASN A 159 4.90 -13.24 11.74
CA ASN A 159 4.34 -12.79 13.00
C ASN A 159 4.69 -13.81 14.08
N GLU A 160 4.99 -13.36 15.31
CA GLU A 160 5.31 -14.24 16.47
C GLU A 160 4.14 -15.15 16.87
N SER A 161 2.96 -14.98 16.27
CA SER A 161 1.71 -15.72 16.57
C SER A 161 1.39 -16.84 15.57
N THR A 162 2.36 -17.32 14.79
CA THR A 162 2.22 -18.51 13.92
C THR A 162 3.10 -19.65 14.33
#